data_36735ee85bfe772ec895d3794acf7637
#
_entry.id   36735ee85bfe772ec895d3794acf7637
#
_cell.length_a   1.000
_cell.length_b   1.000
_cell.length_c   1.000
_cell.angle_alpha   90.00
_cell.angle_beta   90.00
_cell.angle_gamma   90.00
#
_symmetry.space_group_name_H-M   'P 1'
#
loop_
_entity.id
_entity.type
_entity.pdbx_description
1 polymer ?
#
loop_
_entity_poly.entity_id
_entity_poly.type
_entity_poly.pdbx_seq_one_letter_code
_entity_poly.pdbx_strand_id
1 'polypeptide(L)'
;DEVDPEQVYYDDPHGLGGLKYPFYFGLDPYRPDKTDYWPEYLFRTIDLVRGEAEDLSVHGEIFSPWTQLLELFGYENALVYLLDEPQKCRAILAAYTEGAADLGIRQARRGVDAVLISSAFAGGGFISPRQYEQFVLPYETEVVRRIRQEGVPVYTHTCGDIGDRLERMAASGIDGIDTLDPPPLGSVDLENAKRRVGDRLFFKGNIDAVNTLLHKTPAEVRQDALWRLKVGSPKSGYILSSACSVSPRVPPENLSILVETSEEFGAPAM
;
A
#
# COMPACT_ATOMS: atom_id res chain seq x y z
N ASP A 1 -13.95 12.18 31.75
CA ASP A 1 -14.47 11.39 30.63
C ASP A 1 -13.23 10.81 29.93
N GLU A 2 -13.00 9.51 30.12
CA GLU A 2 -11.92 8.81 29.47
C GLU A 2 -12.32 8.62 28.00
N VAL A 3 -11.58 9.24 27.12
CA VAL A 3 -11.73 9.04 25.68
C VAL A 3 -11.18 7.65 25.37
N ASP A 4 -12.03 6.74 24.93
CA ASP A 4 -11.61 5.45 24.44
C ASP A 4 -10.70 5.65 23.22
N PRO A 5 -9.41 5.26 23.29
CA PRO A 5 -8.49 5.45 22.17
C PRO A 5 -8.95 4.77 20.86
N GLU A 6 -9.75 3.72 20.95
CA GLU A 6 -10.33 3.06 19.79
C GLU A 6 -11.48 3.88 19.18
N GLN A 7 -12.19 4.67 19.98
CA GLN A 7 -13.24 5.56 19.48
C GLN A 7 -12.71 6.84 18.83
N VAL A 8 -11.52 7.30 19.18
CA VAL A 8 -10.92 8.51 18.57
C VAL A 8 -10.76 8.39 17.06
N TYR A 9 -10.59 7.19 16.55
CA TYR A 9 -10.52 6.91 15.10
C TYR A 9 -11.89 6.90 14.42
N TYR A 10 -12.97 6.69 15.19
CA TYR A 10 -14.31 6.43 14.68
C TYR A 10 -15.32 7.50 15.05
N ASP A 11 -15.03 8.27 16.08
CA ASP A 11 -15.86 9.39 16.46
C ASP A 11 -15.60 10.57 15.52
N ASP A 12 -16.67 11.14 15.05
CA ASP A 12 -16.65 12.38 14.29
C ASP A 12 -16.43 13.55 15.26
N PRO A 13 -15.17 13.99 15.50
CA PRO A 13 -14.87 15.03 16.48
C PRO A 13 -15.42 16.40 16.08
N HIS A 14 -15.93 16.52 14.85
CA HIS A 14 -16.45 17.75 14.29
C HIS A 14 -17.95 17.71 13.99
N GLY A 15 -18.65 16.66 14.40
CA GLY A 15 -20.06 16.49 14.12
C GLY A 15 -20.38 16.38 12.61
N LEU A 16 -19.42 15.89 11.83
CA LEU A 16 -19.54 15.76 10.38
C LEU A 16 -20.42 14.58 9.95
N GLY A 17 -21.20 14.07 10.87
CA GLY A 17 -22.27 13.11 10.71
C GLY A 17 -22.00 11.96 9.74
N GLY A 18 -21.71 10.78 10.27
CA GLY A 18 -21.51 9.60 9.46
C GLY A 18 -20.12 9.44 8.85
N LEU A 19 -19.16 10.28 9.19
CA LEU A 19 -17.75 10.08 8.93
C LEU A 19 -17.11 9.05 9.88
N LYS A 20 -17.84 8.06 10.28
CA LYS A 20 -17.24 6.82 10.73
C LYS A 20 -16.67 6.19 9.48
N TYR A 21 -15.38 6.24 9.30
CA TYR A 21 -14.62 5.65 8.20
C TYR A 21 -15.26 4.35 7.64
N PRO A 22 -16.47 4.38 7.07
CA PRO A 22 -17.17 3.16 6.66
C PRO A 22 -16.40 2.42 5.57
N PHE A 23 -15.54 3.12 4.87
CA PHE A 23 -14.67 2.57 3.86
C PHE A 23 -13.39 1.93 4.43
N TYR A 24 -13.01 2.22 5.69
CA TYR A 24 -11.89 1.59 6.35
C TYR A 24 -12.29 0.28 7.03
N PHE A 25 -13.41 0.30 7.69
CA PHE A 25 -13.75 -0.71 8.68
C PHE A 25 -15.01 -1.50 8.32
N GLY A 26 -15.58 -1.26 7.18
CA GLY A 26 -16.71 -2.01 6.68
C GLY A 26 -17.92 -2.05 7.60
N LEU A 27 -18.04 -1.08 8.47
CA LEU A 27 -19.19 -0.97 9.38
C LEU A 27 -20.50 -0.72 8.62
N ASP A 28 -20.39 -0.12 7.42
CA ASP A 28 -21.45 -0.01 6.45
C ASP A 28 -21.01 -0.74 5.18
N PRO A 29 -21.61 -1.89 4.86
CA PRO A 29 -21.27 -2.59 3.63
C PRO A 29 -21.59 -1.69 2.42
N TYR A 30 -20.66 -1.67 1.47
CA TYR A 30 -20.82 -0.93 0.23
C TYR A 30 -22.16 -1.27 -0.43
N ARG A 31 -22.91 -0.23 -0.81
CA ARG A 31 -24.18 -0.34 -1.52
C ARG A 31 -24.09 0.43 -2.83
N PRO A 32 -24.11 -0.27 -3.97
CA PRO A 32 -23.98 0.39 -5.29
C PRO A 32 -25.13 1.36 -5.58
N ASP A 33 -26.29 1.18 -4.95
CA ASP A 33 -27.47 2.05 -5.06
C ASP A 33 -27.38 3.32 -4.19
N LYS A 34 -26.40 3.40 -3.29
CA LYS A 34 -26.18 4.56 -2.44
C LYS A 34 -25.20 5.51 -3.15
N THR A 35 -25.72 6.50 -3.85
CA THR A 35 -24.94 7.44 -4.69
C THR A 35 -23.97 8.32 -3.91
N ASP A 36 -24.16 8.47 -2.59
CA ASP A 36 -23.36 9.27 -1.67
C ASP A 36 -22.51 8.43 -0.70
N TYR A 37 -22.26 7.16 -1.03
CA TYR A 37 -21.46 6.28 -0.19
C TYR A 37 -20.04 6.82 0.04
N TRP A 38 -19.42 7.40 -1.00
CA TRP A 38 -18.13 8.06 -0.90
C TRP A 38 -18.32 9.58 -0.86
N PRO A 39 -18.01 10.24 0.28
CA PRO A 39 -18.15 11.68 0.39
C PRO A 39 -17.27 12.44 -0.62
N GLU A 40 -17.82 13.49 -1.24
CA GLU A 40 -17.14 14.26 -2.29
C GLU A 40 -15.83 14.92 -1.80
N TYR A 41 -15.71 15.22 -0.51
CA TYR A 41 -14.48 15.81 0.03
C TYR A 41 -13.24 14.91 -0.15
N LEU A 42 -13.42 13.56 -0.19
CA LEU A 42 -12.31 12.63 -0.46
C LEU A 42 -11.67 12.91 -1.82
N PHE A 43 -12.48 13.23 -2.81
CA PHE A 43 -12.03 13.49 -4.18
C PHE A 43 -11.57 14.94 -4.35
N ARG A 44 -12.19 15.88 -3.64
CA ARG A 44 -11.76 17.27 -3.65
C ARG A 44 -10.33 17.46 -3.16
N THR A 45 -9.88 16.64 -2.21
CA THR A 45 -8.47 16.63 -1.77
C THR A 45 -7.53 16.34 -2.93
N ILE A 46 -7.88 15.40 -3.82
CA ILE A 46 -7.09 15.11 -5.01
C ILE A 46 -6.97 16.35 -5.91
N ASP A 47 -8.08 17.04 -6.16
CA ASP A 47 -8.07 18.26 -6.97
C ASP A 47 -7.16 19.35 -6.40
N LEU A 48 -7.24 19.56 -5.07
CA LEU A 48 -6.44 20.58 -4.38
C LEU A 48 -4.95 20.24 -4.46
N VAL A 49 -4.58 18.99 -4.17
CA VAL A 49 -3.17 18.57 -4.22
C VAL A 49 -2.63 18.68 -5.66
N ARG A 50 -3.39 18.27 -6.66
CA ARG A 50 -2.96 18.38 -8.06
C ARG A 50 -2.80 19.85 -8.51
N GLY A 51 -3.65 20.74 -8.00
CA GLY A 51 -3.54 22.18 -8.30
C GLY A 51 -2.35 22.88 -7.64
N GLU A 52 -1.89 22.37 -6.49
CA GLU A 52 -0.78 22.95 -5.73
C GLU A 52 0.57 22.27 -6.03
N ALA A 53 0.57 21.08 -6.62
CA ALA A 53 1.74 20.22 -6.80
C ALA A 53 1.78 19.66 -8.24
N GLU A 54 1.76 20.52 -9.23
CA GLU A 54 1.70 20.15 -10.66
C GLU A 54 2.89 19.27 -11.10
N ASP A 55 4.05 19.45 -10.49
CA ASP A 55 5.29 18.71 -10.79
C ASP A 55 5.42 17.38 -10.04
N LEU A 56 4.45 17.02 -9.18
CA LEU A 56 4.47 15.80 -8.39
C LEU A 56 3.46 14.78 -8.88
N SER A 57 3.84 13.51 -8.78
CA SER A 57 2.90 12.41 -9.00
C SER A 57 1.95 12.27 -7.81
N VAL A 58 0.66 12.24 -8.06
CA VAL A 58 -0.39 12.13 -7.04
C VAL A 58 -0.98 10.74 -7.09
N HIS A 59 -0.84 10.01 -6.01
CA HIS A 59 -1.36 8.65 -5.92
C HIS A 59 -2.58 8.59 -4.99
N GLY A 60 -3.62 7.89 -5.44
CA GLY A 60 -4.73 7.51 -4.58
C GLY A 60 -4.38 6.28 -3.75
N GLU A 61 -5.03 6.12 -2.61
CA GLU A 61 -4.90 4.93 -1.77
C GLU A 61 -6.27 4.35 -1.45
N ILE A 62 -6.34 3.02 -1.47
CA ILE A 62 -7.49 2.24 -1.04
C ILE A 62 -7.02 1.10 -0.13
N PHE A 63 -7.87 0.70 0.82
CA PHE A 63 -7.60 -0.50 1.60
C PHE A 63 -8.06 -1.74 0.85
N SER A 64 -7.23 -2.78 0.87
CA SER A 64 -7.58 -4.06 0.27
C SER A 64 -8.79 -4.69 0.97
N PRO A 65 -9.56 -5.54 0.29
CA PRO A 65 -10.60 -6.33 0.94
C PRO A 65 -10.07 -7.13 2.13
N TRP A 66 -8.83 -7.59 2.04
CA TRP A 66 -8.14 -8.30 3.12
C TRP A 66 -7.93 -7.44 4.35
N THR A 67 -7.36 -6.25 4.20
CA THR A 67 -7.17 -5.30 5.31
C THR A 67 -8.50 -4.96 5.98
N GLN A 68 -9.55 -4.70 5.19
CA GLN A 68 -10.88 -4.42 5.71
C GLN A 68 -11.47 -5.60 6.51
N LEU A 69 -11.23 -6.85 6.09
CA LEU A 69 -11.64 -8.04 6.84
C LEU A 69 -10.94 -8.12 8.21
N LEU A 70 -9.62 -7.83 8.24
CA LEU A 70 -8.86 -7.82 9.49
C LEU A 70 -9.37 -6.75 10.45
N GLU A 71 -9.66 -5.55 9.95
CA GLU A 71 -10.19 -4.45 10.75
C GLU A 71 -11.61 -4.72 11.26
N LEU A 72 -12.44 -5.42 10.47
CA LEU A 72 -13.80 -5.79 10.89
C LEU A 72 -13.83 -6.68 12.11
N PHE A 73 -12.96 -7.69 12.16
CA PHE A 73 -12.97 -8.71 13.20
C PHE A 73 -11.88 -8.52 14.28
N GLY A 74 -10.92 -7.64 14.04
CA GLY A 74 -9.64 -7.64 14.73
C GLY A 74 -8.74 -8.79 14.24
N TYR A 75 -7.43 -8.58 14.30
CA TYR A 75 -6.43 -9.43 13.66
C TYR A 75 -6.51 -10.89 14.09
N GLU A 76 -6.56 -11.14 15.40
CA GLU A 76 -6.60 -12.51 15.95
C GLU A 76 -7.88 -13.25 15.54
N ASN A 77 -9.03 -12.61 15.72
CA ASN A 77 -10.32 -13.21 15.38
C ASN A 77 -10.43 -13.47 13.87
N ALA A 78 -9.98 -12.53 13.04
CA ALA A 78 -9.98 -12.72 11.60
C ALA A 78 -9.22 -13.97 11.18
N LEU A 79 -8.02 -14.18 11.73
CA LEU A 79 -7.21 -15.36 11.43
C LEU A 79 -7.89 -16.67 11.89
N VAL A 80 -8.61 -16.64 13.03
CA VAL A 80 -9.40 -17.78 13.51
C VAL A 80 -10.57 -18.04 12.55
N TYR A 81 -11.31 -17.00 12.14
CA TYR A 81 -12.46 -17.14 11.24
C TYR A 81 -12.09 -17.61 9.84
N LEU A 82 -10.85 -17.40 9.38
CA LEU A 82 -10.40 -18.03 8.13
C LEU A 82 -10.46 -19.57 8.18
N LEU A 83 -10.30 -20.14 9.38
CA LEU A 83 -10.33 -21.58 9.59
C LEU A 83 -11.75 -22.08 9.91
N ASP A 84 -12.43 -21.39 10.80
CA ASP A 84 -13.72 -21.81 11.33
C ASP A 84 -14.90 -21.47 10.41
N GLU A 85 -14.85 -20.30 9.74
CA GLU A 85 -15.94 -19.76 8.92
C GLU A 85 -15.46 -19.28 7.53
N PRO A 86 -14.67 -20.09 6.80
CA PRO A 86 -14.00 -19.64 5.56
C PRO A 86 -14.99 -19.14 4.49
N GLN A 87 -16.20 -19.68 4.43
CA GLN A 87 -17.21 -19.26 3.46
C GLN A 87 -17.77 -17.87 3.77
N LYS A 88 -17.96 -17.56 5.07
CA LYS A 88 -18.38 -16.21 5.50
C LYS A 88 -17.27 -15.19 5.20
N CYS A 89 -16.01 -15.54 5.50
CA CYS A 89 -14.89 -14.68 5.16
C CYS A 89 -14.82 -14.38 3.65
N ARG A 90 -15.03 -15.39 2.79
CA ARG A 90 -15.09 -15.20 1.33
C ARG A 90 -16.21 -14.28 0.89
N ALA A 91 -17.40 -14.42 1.47
CA ALA A 91 -18.55 -13.58 1.16
C ALA A 91 -18.31 -12.12 1.56
N ILE A 92 -17.68 -11.89 2.72
CA ILE A 92 -17.30 -10.54 3.18
C ILE A 92 -16.21 -9.95 2.28
N LEU A 93 -15.17 -10.71 1.95
CA LEU A 93 -14.12 -10.27 1.04
C LEU A 93 -14.67 -9.88 -0.34
N ALA A 94 -15.63 -10.66 -0.86
CA ALA A 94 -16.30 -10.33 -2.12
C ALA A 94 -17.10 -9.02 -2.03
N ALA A 95 -17.81 -8.79 -0.92
CA ALA A 95 -18.53 -7.53 -0.69
C ALA A 95 -17.57 -6.33 -0.60
N TYR A 96 -16.44 -6.47 0.11
CA TYR A 96 -15.43 -5.40 0.20
C TYR A 96 -14.72 -5.13 -1.12
N THR A 97 -14.59 -6.14 -1.99
CA THR A 97 -14.05 -5.97 -3.35
C THR A 97 -14.84 -4.94 -4.15
N GLU A 98 -16.17 -4.94 -4.03
CA GLU A 98 -17.02 -3.97 -4.73
C GLU A 98 -16.75 -2.54 -4.28
N GLY A 99 -16.70 -2.30 -2.97
CA GLY A 99 -16.44 -0.97 -2.41
C GLY A 99 -15.03 -0.48 -2.69
N ALA A 100 -14.02 -1.34 -2.51
CA ALA A 100 -12.63 -0.99 -2.78
C ALA A 100 -12.41 -0.64 -4.25
N ALA A 101 -12.97 -1.43 -5.17
CA ALA A 101 -12.88 -1.15 -6.59
C ALA A 101 -13.58 0.15 -6.99
N ASP A 102 -14.78 0.42 -6.46
CA ASP A 102 -15.50 1.67 -6.75
C ASP A 102 -14.71 2.90 -6.27
N LEU A 103 -14.13 2.87 -5.06
CA LEU A 103 -13.32 3.95 -4.56
C LEU A 103 -12.09 4.19 -5.46
N GLY A 104 -11.36 3.14 -5.81
CA GLY A 104 -10.18 3.25 -6.67
C GLY A 104 -10.53 3.76 -8.08
N ILE A 105 -11.65 3.33 -8.66
CA ILE A 105 -12.14 3.82 -9.95
C ILE A 105 -12.46 5.33 -9.87
N ARG A 106 -13.12 5.78 -8.80
CA ARG A 106 -13.44 7.20 -8.62
C ARG A 106 -12.18 8.05 -8.43
N GLN A 107 -11.20 7.57 -7.69
CA GLN A 107 -9.90 8.25 -7.57
C GLN A 107 -9.18 8.33 -8.92
N ALA A 108 -9.15 7.23 -9.69
CA ALA A 108 -8.59 7.21 -11.03
C ALA A 108 -9.26 8.22 -11.96
N ARG A 109 -10.59 8.27 -11.97
CA ARG A 109 -11.38 9.25 -12.75
C ARG A 109 -11.17 10.70 -12.30
N ARG A 110 -10.77 10.90 -11.05
CA ARG A 110 -10.42 12.23 -10.53
C ARG A 110 -9.02 12.67 -10.95
N GLY A 111 -8.26 11.78 -11.58
CA GLY A 111 -7.00 12.09 -12.20
C GLY A 111 -5.76 11.82 -11.34
N VAL A 112 -5.82 10.86 -10.43
CA VAL A 112 -4.58 10.37 -9.79
C VAL A 112 -3.71 9.66 -10.82
N ASP A 113 -2.39 9.71 -10.62
CA ASP A 113 -1.42 9.12 -11.54
C ASP A 113 -1.22 7.61 -11.29
N ALA A 114 -1.60 7.12 -10.12
CA ALA A 114 -1.62 5.70 -9.76
C ALA A 114 -2.56 5.46 -8.58
N VAL A 115 -2.93 4.18 -8.36
CA VAL A 115 -3.67 3.76 -7.17
C VAL A 115 -2.87 2.72 -6.38
N LEU A 116 -2.64 3.01 -5.10
CA LEU A 116 -2.06 2.09 -4.13
C LEU A 116 -3.16 1.26 -3.46
N ILE A 117 -3.00 -0.04 -3.44
CA ILE A 117 -3.81 -0.95 -2.62
C ILE A 117 -3.04 -1.23 -1.33
N SER A 118 -3.50 -0.71 -0.22
CA SER A 118 -2.92 -0.97 1.10
C SER A 118 -3.41 -2.33 1.60
N SER A 119 -2.56 -3.35 1.45
CA SER A 119 -2.82 -4.74 1.82
C SER A 119 -1.93 -5.15 3.00
N ALA A 120 -2.05 -4.38 4.07
CA ALA A 120 -1.28 -4.63 5.29
C ALA A 120 -1.52 -6.07 5.80
N PHE A 121 -0.49 -6.65 6.42
CA PHE A 121 -0.54 -7.97 7.05
C PHE A 121 -0.85 -9.15 6.10
N ALA A 122 -0.74 -8.98 4.78
CA ALA A 122 -0.83 -10.08 3.83
C ALA A 122 0.50 -10.83 3.63
N GLY A 123 1.51 -10.53 4.45
CA GLY A 123 2.84 -11.15 4.44
C GLY A 123 2.92 -12.48 5.20
N GLY A 124 4.07 -13.15 5.10
CA GLY A 124 4.35 -14.47 5.70
C GLY A 124 4.32 -14.51 7.21
N GLY A 125 4.47 -13.36 7.89
CA GLY A 125 4.32 -13.24 9.34
C GLY A 125 2.90 -13.45 9.86
N PHE A 126 1.89 -13.33 9.01
CA PHE A 126 0.47 -13.45 9.37
C PHE A 126 -0.21 -14.63 8.70
N ILE A 127 -0.01 -14.81 7.40
CA ILE A 127 -0.70 -15.84 6.62
C ILE A 127 0.28 -16.61 5.72
N SER A 128 0.00 -17.89 5.56
CA SER A 128 0.74 -18.75 4.66
C SER A 128 0.51 -18.37 3.18
N PRO A 129 1.40 -18.79 2.25
CA PRO A 129 1.16 -18.59 0.81
C PRO A 129 -0.17 -19.17 0.33
N ARG A 130 -0.61 -20.29 0.91
CA ARG A 130 -1.90 -20.92 0.59
C ARG A 130 -3.09 -20.05 1.03
N GLN A 131 -3.02 -19.45 2.22
CA GLN A 131 -4.06 -18.53 2.69
C GLN A 131 -4.07 -17.24 1.85
N TYR A 132 -2.89 -16.72 1.47
CA TYR A 132 -2.78 -15.61 0.54
C TYR A 132 -3.50 -15.91 -0.79
N GLU A 133 -3.26 -17.07 -1.39
CA GLU A 133 -3.92 -17.52 -2.62
C GLU A 133 -5.45 -17.66 -2.47
N GLN A 134 -5.93 -17.96 -1.27
CA GLN A 134 -7.35 -18.22 -1.03
C GLN A 134 -8.15 -16.99 -0.62
N PHE A 135 -7.53 -16.08 0.13
CA PHE A 135 -8.25 -15.00 0.83
C PHE A 135 -7.75 -13.58 0.46
N VAL A 136 -6.63 -13.46 -0.25
CA VAL A 136 -6.09 -12.15 -0.68
C VAL A 136 -6.10 -12.06 -2.19
N LEU A 137 -5.34 -12.90 -2.85
CA LEU A 137 -5.05 -12.83 -4.28
C LEU A 137 -6.28 -12.69 -5.19
N PRO A 138 -7.37 -13.48 -5.03
CA PRO A 138 -8.50 -13.40 -5.95
C PRO A 138 -9.23 -12.05 -5.87
N TYR A 139 -9.34 -11.50 -4.69
CA TYR A 139 -10.05 -10.25 -4.43
C TYR A 139 -9.24 -9.03 -4.87
N GLU A 140 -7.94 -9.02 -4.59
CA GLU A 140 -7.04 -7.99 -5.10
C GLU A 140 -6.95 -8.03 -6.63
N THR A 141 -6.87 -9.21 -7.24
CA THR A 141 -6.88 -9.35 -8.70
C THR A 141 -8.12 -8.70 -9.32
N GLU A 142 -9.28 -8.88 -8.73
CA GLU A 142 -10.50 -8.27 -9.24
C GLU A 142 -10.51 -6.74 -9.05
N VAL A 143 -10.07 -6.24 -7.90
CA VAL A 143 -9.90 -4.80 -7.65
C VAL A 143 -8.94 -4.18 -8.67
N VAL A 144 -7.76 -4.78 -8.84
CA VAL A 144 -6.74 -4.35 -9.81
C VAL A 144 -7.31 -4.32 -11.22
N ARG A 145 -7.94 -5.41 -11.66
CA ARG A 145 -8.52 -5.53 -12.99
C ARG A 145 -9.51 -4.40 -13.30
N ARG A 146 -10.34 -4.04 -12.32
CA ARG A 146 -11.36 -2.98 -12.48
C ARG A 146 -10.75 -1.59 -12.52
N ILE A 147 -9.83 -1.27 -11.63
CA ILE A 147 -9.19 0.05 -11.59
C ILE A 147 -8.33 0.28 -12.83
N ARG A 148 -7.58 -0.74 -13.29
CA ARG A 148 -6.75 -0.62 -14.50
C ARG A 148 -7.55 -0.32 -15.78
N GLN A 149 -8.84 -0.59 -15.81
CA GLN A 149 -9.72 -0.19 -16.94
C GLN A 149 -9.83 1.33 -17.09
N GLU A 150 -9.54 2.08 -16.03
CA GLU A 150 -9.49 3.55 -16.07
C GLU A 150 -8.14 4.10 -16.60
N GLY A 151 -7.20 3.22 -16.95
CA GLY A 151 -5.93 3.61 -17.57
C GLY A 151 -4.83 4.03 -16.61
N VAL A 152 -4.98 3.84 -15.31
CA VAL A 152 -3.97 4.17 -14.30
C VAL A 152 -3.25 2.91 -13.79
N PRO A 153 -1.95 2.99 -13.47
CA PRO A 153 -1.23 1.91 -12.80
C PRO A 153 -1.80 1.62 -11.41
N VAL A 154 -1.76 0.35 -11.02
CA VAL A 154 -2.17 -0.11 -9.69
C VAL A 154 -1.03 -0.88 -9.05
N TYR A 155 -0.69 -0.55 -7.82
CA TYR A 155 0.37 -1.23 -7.10
C TYR A 155 -0.06 -1.54 -5.66
N THR A 156 0.62 -2.46 -4.99
CA THR A 156 0.22 -2.92 -3.66
C THR A 156 1.30 -2.64 -2.63
N HIS A 157 0.86 -2.32 -1.42
CA HIS A 157 1.67 -2.18 -0.22
C HIS A 157 1.38 -3.35 0.72
N THR A 158 2.40 -4.13 1.03
CA THR A 158 2.29 -5.23 1.99
C THR A 158 3.55 -5.28 2.85
N CYS A 159 3.39 -4.98 4.13
CA CYS A 159 4.49 -5.01 5.09
C CYS A 159 4.94 -6.44 5.42
N GLY A 160 6.18 -6.56 5.85
CA GLY A 160 6.75 -7.79 6.38
C GLY A 160 7.25 -8.74 5.30
N ASP A 161 7.15 -10.04 5.58
CA ASP A 161 7.70 -11.08 4.73
C ASP A 161 6.82 -11.38 3.52
N ILE A 162 7.24 -10.91 2.34
CA ILE A 162 6.58 -11.19 1.06
C ILE A 162 7.48 -11.94 0.06
N GLY A 163 8.68 -12.32 0.48
CA GLY A 163 9.65 -12.96 -0.40
C GLY A 163 9.19 -14.29 -1.02
N ASP A 164 8.30 -14.99 -0.35
CA ASP A 164 7.73 -16.28 -0.78
C ASP A 164 6.53 -16.16 -1.74
N ARG A 165 6.04 -14.93 -1.98
CA ARG A 165 4.81 -14.69 -2.76
C ARG A 165 4.93 -13.68 -3.90
N LEU A 166 6.13 -13.19 -4.22
CA LEU A 166 6.36 -12.18 -5.26
C LEU A 166 5.75 -12.56 -6.62
N GLU A 167 5.90 -13.81 -7.05
CA GLU A 167 5.34 -14.29 -8.32
C GLU A 167 3.80 -14.32 -8.30
N ARG A 168 3.21 -14.63 -7.14
CA ARG A 168 1.75 -14.60 -6.96
C ARG A 168 1.23 -13.17 -7.00
N MET A 169 1.93 -12.25 -6.35
CA MET A 169 1.64 -10.82 -6.41
C MET A 169 1.72 -10.32 -7.85
N ALA A 170 2.78 -10.66 -8.58
CA ALA A 170 2.90 -10.33 -9.99
C ALA A 170 1.80 -10.93 -10.87
N ALA A 171 1.24 -12.08 -10.49
CA ALA A 171 0.15 -12.73 -11.22
C ALA A 171 -1.22 -12.06 -10.99
N SER A 172 -1.37 -11.22 -9.96
CA SER A 172 -2.62 -10.45 -9.72
C SER A 172 -2.87 -9.36 -10.77
N GLY A 173 -1.87 -9.04 -11.59
CA GLY A 173 -1.96 -8.00 -12.59
C GLY A 173 -1.62 -6.60 -12.07
N ILE A 174 -1.08 -6.47 -10.86
CA ILE A 174 -0.51 -5.20 -10.37
C ILE A 174 0.66 -4.76 -11.26
N ASP A 175 0.91 -3.47 -11.27
CA ASP A 175 2.04 -2.86 -11.99
C ASP A 175 3.28 -2.70 -11.11
N GLY A 176 3.13 -2.76 -9.78
CA GLY A 176 4.24 -2.61 -8.85
C GLY A 176 3.98 -3.08 -7.43
N ILE A 177 5.05 -3.10 -6.64
CA ILE A 177 5.03 -3.41 -5.22
C ILE A 177 5.71 -2.28 -4.47
N ASP A 178 5.05 -1.78 -3.45
CA ASP A 178 5.59 -0.88 -2.43
C ASP A 178 6.07 -1.70 -1.22
N THR A 179 7.01 -1.19 -0.48
CA THR A 179 7.65 -1.77 0.70
C THR A 179 8.82 -2.70 0.40
N LEU A 180 8.58 -3.99 0.13
CA LEU A 180 9.61 -5.01 -0.07
C LEU A 180 10.57 -5.10 1.14
N ASP A 181 10.01 -5.21 2.35
CA ASP A 181 10.80 -5.18 3.58
C ASP A 181 12.04 -6.09 3.53
N PRO A 182 13.24 -5.52 3.76
CA PRO A 182 14.46 -6.30 3.86
C PRO A 182 14.55 -6.99 5.22
N PRO A 183 15.46 -7.98 5.40
CA PRO A 183 15.75 -8.51 6.72
C PRO A 183 16.19 -7.41 7.70
N PRO A 184 15.79 -7.46 8.99
CA PRO A 184 15.11 -8.59 9.66
C PRO A 184 13.57 -8.53 9.61
N LEU A 185 12.95 -7.45 9.15
CA LEU A 185 11.49 -7.29 9.16
C LEU A 185 10.80 -8.14 8.10
N GLY A 186 11.40 -8.27 6.94
CA GLY A 186 10.94 -9.13 5.86
C GLY A 186 12.05 -10.06 5.39
N SER A 187 11.88 -10.62 4.21
CA SER A 187 12.85 -11.54 3.59
C SER A 187 13.29 -11.09 2.19
N VAL A 188 12.93 -9.86 1.77
CA VAL A 188 13.16 -9.45 0.40
C VAL A 188 14.56 -8.91 0.20
N ASP A 189 15.36 -9.65 -0.56
CA ASP A 189 16.56 -9.14 -1.21
C ASP A 189 16.18 -8.46 -2.53
N LEU A 190 16.51 -7.17 -2.67
CA LEU A 190 16.10 -6.35 -3.80
C LEU A 190 16.65 -6.88 -5.14
N GLU A 191 17.90 -7.34 -5.17
CA GLU A 191 18.51 -7.90 -6.38
C GLU A 191 17.81 -9.19 -6.81
N ASN A 192 17.51 -10.06 -5.84
CA ASN A 192 16.75 -11.28 -6.07
C ASN A 192 15.32 -10.97 -6.57
N ALA A 193 14.62 -10.06 -5.93
CA ALA A 193 13.28 -9.64 -6.34
C ALA A 193 13.28 -9.06 -7.76
N LYS A 194 14.25 -8.18 -8.06
CA LYS A 194 14.41 -7.59 -9.39
C LYS A 194 14.65 -8.66 -10.48
N ARG A 195 15.43 -9.68 -10.18
CA ARG A 195 15.67 -10.80 -11.10
C ARG A 195 14.42 -11.67 -11.30
N ARG A 196 13.61 -11.89 -10.25
CA ARG A 196 12.43 -12.79 -10.28
C ARG A 196 11.24 -12.15 -10.97
N VAL A 197 10.92 -10.90 -10.67
CA VAL A 197 9.67 -10.26 -11.12
C VAL A 197 9.84 -8.82 -11.62
N GLY A 198 11.07 -8.29 -11.67
CA GLY A 198 11.34 -6.91 -12.05
C GLY A 198 11.18 -6.62 -13.56
N ASP A 199 10.90 -7.62 -14.38
CA ASP A 199 10.49 -7.47 -15.77
C ASP A 199 8.98 -7.19 -15.92
N ARG A 200 8.21 -7.44 -14.87
CA ARG A 200 6.76 -7.29 -14.83
C ARG A 200 6.29 -6.20 -13.89
N LEU A 201 7.07 -5.89 -12.85
CA LEU A 201 6.70 -4.99 -11.77
C LEU A 201 7.73 -3.89 -11.59
N PHE A 202 7.25 -2.67 -11.31
CA PHE A 202 8.11 -1.69 -10.68
C PHE A 202 8.19 -1.95 -9.16
N PHE A 203 9.26 -1.47 -8.54
CA PHE A 203 9.43 -1.52 -7.10
C PHE A 203 9.56 -0.12 -6.52
N LYS A 204 8.84 0.14 -5.42
CA LYS A 204 8.97 1.33 -4.59
C LYS A 204 9.44 0.87 -3.20
N GLY A 205 10.58 1.31 -2.79
CA GLY A 205 11.22 0.88 -1.54
C GLY A 205 12.74 0.79 -1.72
N ASN A 206 13.46 0.02 -0.98
CA ASN A 206 13.11 -0.75 0.20
C ASN A 206 14.15 -0.49 1.30
N ILE A 207 14.38 0.81 1.58
CA ILE A 207 15.30 1.20 2.65
C ILE A 207 14.67 0.87 3.99
N ASP A 208 15.41 0.18 4.85
CA ASP A 208 14.96 -0.13 6.20
C ASP A 208 14.70 1.16 7.00
N ALA A 209 13.43 1.39 7.35
CA ALA A 209 13.00 2.61 8.02
C ALA A 209 13.57 2.74 9.44
N VAL A 210 13.91 1.63 10.09
CA VAL A 210 14.41 1.60 11.47
C VAL A 210 15.92 1.43 11.48
N ASN A 211 16.44 0.33 10.94
CA ASN A 211 17.86 0.02 11.05
C ASN A 211 18.74 0.92 10.17
N THR A 212 18.18 1.49 9.09
CA THR A 212 18.92 2.44 8.25
C THR A 212 18.50 3.88 8.53
N LEU A 213 17.25 4.26 8.30
CA LEU A 213 16.86 5.68 8.38
C LEU A 213 16.90 6.24 9.80
N LEU A 214 16.51 5.46 10.81
CA LEU A 214 16.47 5.94 12.19
C LEU A 214 17.85 5.87 12.88
N HIS A 215 18.64 4.83 12.60
CA HIS A 215 19.82 4.53 13.42
C HIS A 215 21.17 4.77 12.75
N LYS A 216 21.21 4.92 11.43
CA LYS A 216 22.49 5.14 10.73
C LYS A 216 22.82 6.61 10.52
N THR A 217 24.08 6.86 10.29
CA THR A 217 24.59 8.19 9.92
C THR A 217 24.18 8.57 8.49
N PRO A 218 24.11 9.87 8.17
CA PRO A 218 23.83 10.35 6.82
C PRO A 218 24.69 9.70 5.72
N ALA A 219 25.98 9.48 5.99
CA ALA A 219 26.88 8.84 5.04
C ALA A 219 26.53 7.37 4.77
N GLU A 220 26.12 6.64 5.80
CA GLU A 220 25.69 5.24 5.66
C GLU A 220 24.33 5.14 4.95
N VAL A 221 23.42 6.08 5.21
CA VAL A 221 22.14 6.16 4.50
C VAL A 221 22.37 6.43 3.01
N ARG A 222 23.28 7.37 2.66
CA ARG A 222 23.65 7.64 1.27
C ARG A 222 24.23 6.41 0.59
N GLN A 223 25.09 5.67 1.28
CA GLN A 223 25.69 4.44 0.73
C GLN A 223 24.62 3.39 0.43
N ASP A 224 23.65 3.17 1.34
CA ASP A 224 22.57 2.23 1.15
C ASP A 224 21.64 2.67 0.00
N ALA A 225 21.28 3.96 -0.05
CA ALA A 225 20.49 4.54 -1.13
C ALA A 225 21.15 4.35 -2.51
N LEU A 226 22.44 4.64 -2.63
CA LEU A 226 23.19 4.44 -3.87
C LEU A 226 23.23 2.97 -4.30
N TRP A 227 23.40 2.05 -3.36
CA TRP A 227 23.37 0.63 -3.67
C TRP A 227 21.99 0.23 -4.22
N ARG A 228 20.89 0.67 -3.58
CA ARG A 228 19.53 0.37 -4.03
C ARG A 228 19.22 0.96 -5.40
N LEU A 229 19.64 2.18 -5.67
CA LEU A 229 19.50 2.79 -6.99
C LEU A 229 20.25 1.98 -8.06
N LYS A 230 21.48 1.55 -7.78
CA LYS A 230 22.27 0.72 -8.70
C LYS A 230 21.61 -0.64 -8.99
N VAL A 231 21.00 -1.25 -8.00
CA VAL A 231 20.35 -2.55 -8.12
C VAL A 231 18.96 -2.43 -8.72
N GLY A 232 18.17 -1.45 -8.26
CA GLY A 232 16.77 -1.30 -8.61
C GLY A 232 16.53 -0.67 -9.98
N SER A 233 17.35 0.32 -10.39
CA SER A 233 17.12 1.12 -11.59
C SER A 233 17.36 0.42 -12.94
N PRO A 234 18.24 -0.60 -13.08
CA PRO A 234 18.43 -1.25 -14.37
C PRO A 234 17.14 -1.74 -14.98
N LYS A 235 16.92 -1.42 -16.27
CA LYS A 235 15.70 -1.71 -17.05
C LYS A 235 14.43 -0.99 -16.56
N SER A 236 14.60 0.10 -15.79
CA SER A 236 13.52 0.93 -15.23
C SER A 236 12.65 0.28 -14.14
N GLY A 237 11.66 1.01 -13.68
CA GLY A 237 10.68 0.50 -12.72
C GLY A 237 11.20 0.43 -11.28
N TYR A 238 11.92 1.47 -10.84
CA TYR A 238 12.34 1.59 -9.44
C TYR A 238 12.12 3.01 -8.91
N ILE A 239 11.53 3.11 -7.73
CA ILE A 239 11.36 4.35 -6.97
C ILE A 239 12.05 4.16 -5.62
N LEU A 240 13.09 4.97 -5.37
CA LEU A 240 13.78 4.94 -4.09
C LEU A 240 12.85 5.44 -2.98
N SER A 241 12.64 4.63 -1.98
CA SER A 241 11.75 4.92 -0.85
C SER A 241 12.15 4.11 0.38
N SER A 242 11.59 4.48 1.54
CA SER A 242 11.59 3.60 2.71
C SER A 242 10.77 2.34 2.43
N ALA A 243 11.09 1.25 3.13
CA ALA A 243 10.32 0.00 3.04
C ALA A 243 8.93 0.11 3.69
N CYS A 244 8.73 1.02 4.62
CA CYS A 244 7.45 1.26 5.28
C CYS A 244 7.40 2.71 5.79
N SER A 245 6.35 3.05 6.53
CA SER A 245 6.22 4.35 7.22
C SER A 245 7.43 4.62 8.10
N VAL A 246 7.89 5.87 8.09
CA VAL A 246 9.06 6.29 8.89
C VAL A 246 8.63 6.85 10.24
N SER A 247 9.40 6.52 11.28
CA SER A 247 9.20 7.10 12.60
C SER A 247 9.40 8.62 12.56
N PRO A 248 8.59 9.42 13.32
CA PRO A 248 8.82 10.85 13.47
C PRO A 248 10.16 11.20 14.14
N ARG A 249 10.88 10.20 14.64
CA ARG A 249 12.22 10.34 15.22
C ARG A 249 13.34 10.19 14.20
N VAL A 250 13.04 9.82 12.96
CA VAL A 250 14.06 9.76 11.90
C VAL A 250 14.63 11.16 11.69
N PRO A 251 15.96 11.32 11.72
CA PRO A 251 16.59 12.62 11.45
C PRO A 251 16.18 13.14 10.06
N PRO A 252 15.68 14.39 9.95
CA PRO A 252 15.24 14.94 8.66
C PRO A 252 16.34 14.89 7.58
N GLU A 253 17.60 15.06 7.99
CA GLU A 253 18.75 14.95 7.08
C GLU A 253 18.89 13.57 6.43
N ASN A 254 18.49 12.49 7.12
CA ASN A 254 18.48 11.14 6.55
C ASN A 254 17.42 10.98 5.47
N LEU A 255 16.32 11.74 5.55
CA LEU A 255 15.31 11.76 4.50
C LEU A 255 15.75 12.63 3.32
N SER A 256 16.33 13.81 3.57
CA SER A 256 16.84 14.69 2.52
C SER A 256 17.89 14.02 1.65
N ILE A 257 18.76 13.20 2.25
CA ILE A 257 19.78 12.42 1.53
C ILE A 257 19.19 11.49 0.49
N LEU A 258 17.99 10.96 0.69
CA LEU A 258 17.35 10.10 -0.31
C LEU A 258 17.07 10.88 -1.60
N VAL A 259 16.55 12.10 -1.44
CA VAL A 259 16.25 13.00 -2.58
C VAL A 259 17.58 13.38 -3.27
N GLU A 260 18.54 13.92 -2.53
CA GLU A 260 19.85 14.32 -3.06
C GLU A 260 20.54 13.17 -3.81
N THR A 261 20.54 11.98 -3.21
CA THR A 261 21.18 10.80 -3.81
C THR A 261 20.47 10.36 -5.09
N SER A 262 19.14 10.47 -5.12
CA SER A 262 18.34 10.12 -6.30
C SER A 262 18.58 11.10 -7.45
N GLU A 263 18.65 12.40 -7.15
CA GLU A 263 18.96 13.46 -8.13
C GLU A 263 20.37 13.30 -8.71
N GLU A 264 21.36 13.10 -7.86
CA GLU A 264 22.77 12.88 -8.28
C GLU A 264 22.89 11.62 -9.16
N PHE A 265 22.19 10.54 -8.81
CA PHE A 265 22.21 9.29 -9.57
C PHE A 265 21.54 9.41 -10.93
N GLY A 266 20.44 10.18 -11.02
CA GLY A 266 19.68 10.42 -12.24
C GLY A 266 20.27 11.49 -13.15
N ALA A 267 21.22 12.29 -12.66
CA ALA A 267 21.84 13.34 -13.46
C ALA A 267 22.61 12.73 -14.64
N PRO A 268 22.51 13.29 -15.86
CA PRO A 268 23.34 12.84 -16.98
C PRO A 268 24.83 13.03 -16.62
N ALA A 269 25.63 12.02 -16.92
CA ALA A 269 27.08 12.13 -16.76
C ALA A 269 27.58 13.32 -17.58
N MET A 270 28.16 14.32 -16.89
CA MET A 270 28.80 15.47 -17.52
C MET A 270 30.05 15.06 -18.28
#